data_788d949e8052d7e569265cb2f6f50cdd
#
_entry.id   788d949e8052d7e569265cb2f6f50cdd
#
_cell.length_a   1.000
_cell.length_b   1.000
_cell.length_c   1.000
_cell.angle_alpha   90.00
_cell.angle_beta   90.00
_cell.angle_gamma   90.00
#
_symmetry.space_group_name_H-M   'P 1'
#
loop_
_entity.id
_entity.type
_entity.pdbx_description
1 polymer ?
#
loop_
_entity_poly.entity_id
_entity_poly.type
_entity_poly.pdbx_seq_one_letter_code
_entity_poly.pdbx_strand_id
1 'polypeptide(L)'
;DKDKREIYSKKLYSKLQRKGLLERDVDRLIRNDRIIWGASMVDCGDADAMVTGNIRHYAASIESLNKVVDPRPGEILFGLNMLITPKKTIFIADTQVNDFPSADDLVKISLSSVRVAKLFGFEPKVAFLSHSTFGKPLSRNTKHVRDAIELLKTKKVDFDFDGEMQPDVALNPKYKETYPFSKIVGNANILIMPALHSAAISTKLMKTIGGAKIIGPLLIGLGLPIEIAPLRSSSNDILNLASVAAYSAEIIDYKNKKN
;
A
#
# COMPACT_ATOMS: atom_id res chain seq x y z
N ASP A 1 -10.81 19.26 -23.72
CA ASP A 1 -9.73 20.07 -24.25
C ASP A 1 -8.97 19.25 -25.31
N LYS A 2 -8.94 19.74 -26.58
CA LYS A 2 -8.38 18.99 -27.70
C LYS A 2 -6.84 18.95 -27.63
N ASP A 3 -6.23 20.02 -27.15
CA ASP A 3 -4.78 20.17 -27.07
C ASP A 3 -4.21 19.28 -25.95
N LYS A 4 -4.87 19.25 -24.79
CA LYS A 4 -4.48 18.37 -23.69
C LYS A 4 -4.57 16.90 -24.06
N ARG A 5 -5.63 16.51 -24.79
CA ARG A 5 -5.78 15.13 -25.27
C ARG A 5 -4.61 14.70 -26.14
N GLU A 6 -4.16 15.56 -27.06
CA GLU A 6 -3.04 15.24 -27.94
C GLU A 6 -1.74 15.08 -27.13
N ILE A 7 -1.48 15.96 -26.16
CA ILE A 7 -0.30 15.88 -25.28
C ILE A 7 -0.33 14.56 -24.49
N TYR A 8 -1.46 14.23 -23.84
CA TYR A 8 -1.58 13.01 -23.04
C TYR A 8 -1.47 11.76 -23.89
N SER A 9 -2.10 11.75 -25.10
CA SER A 9 -2.01 10.62 -26.02
C SER A 9 -0.58 10.39 -26.50
N LYS A 10 0.17 11.43 -26.86
CA LYS A 10 1.58 11.31 -27.28
C LYS A 10 2.46 10.76 -26.15
N LYS A 11 2.32 11.31 -24.94
CA LYS A 11 3.10 10.85 -23.78
C LYS A 11 2.77 9.39 -23.43
N LEU A 12 1.51 9.05 -23.36
CA LEU A 12 1.07 7.68 -23.07
C LEU A 12 1.47 6.70 -24.16
N TYR A 13 1.40 7.09 -25.43
CA TYR A 13 1.84 6.26 -26.55
C TYR A 13 3.33 5.96 -26.49
N SER A 14 4.18 6.95 -26.18
CA SER A 14 5.62 6.73 -26.03
C SER A 14 5.96 5.61 -25.01
N LYS A 15 5.12 5.45 -23.98
CA LYS A 15 5.23 4.40 -22.98
C LYS A 15 4.67 3.05 -23.44
N LEU A 16 3.54 3.06 -24.14
CA LEU A 16 2.78 1.83 -24.47
C LEU A 16 3.10 1.22 -25.83
N GLN A 17 3.76 1.94 -26.74
CA GLN A 17 4.10 1.46 -28.08
C GLN A 17 4.91 0.15 -28.06
N ARG A 18 5.85 0.01 -27.11
CA ARG A 18 6.63 -1.21 -26.93
C ARG A 18 5.85 -2.38 -26.31
N LYS A 19 4.63 -2.10 -25.81
CA LYS A 19 3.67 -3.10 -25.32
C LYS A 19 2.65 -3.50 -26.41
N GLY A 20 2.86 -3.04 -27.65
CA GLY A 20 2.06 -3.42 -28.81
C GLY A 20 0.79 -2.58 -29.05
N LEU A 21 0.60 -1.46 -28.34
CA LEU A 21 -0.54 -0.57 -28.59
C LEU A 21 -0.23 0.38 -29.74
N LEU A 22 -1.24 0.62 -30.58
CA LEU A 22 -1.19 1.61 -31.66
C LEU A 22 -1.64 2.98 -31.13
N GLU A 23 -1.25 4.04 -31.82
CA GLU A 23 -1.65 5.43 -31.49
C GLU A 23 -3.17 5.59 -31.32
N ARG A 24 -3.95 5.00 -32.27
CA ARG A 24 -5.41 5.01 -32.22
C ARG A 24 -5.99 4.32 -30.97
N ASP A 25 -5.31 3.30 -30.46
CA ASP A 25 -5.76 2.57 -29.26
C ASP A 25 -5.50 3.39 -28.01
N VAL A 26 -4.36 4.07 -27.95
CA VAL A 26 -4.01 4.99 -26.85
C VAL A 26 -4.94 6.21 -26.85
N ASP A 27 -5.23 6.81 -28.01
CA ASP A 27 -6.20 7.91 -28.09
C ASP A 27 -7.61 7.49 -27.65
N ARG A 28 -8.01 6.24 -27.94
CA ARG A 28 -9.27 5.67 -27.42
C ARG A 28 -9.25 5.51 -25.91
N LEU A 29 -8.14 5.05 -25.32
CA LEU A 29 -7.98 4.93 -23.86
C LEU A 29 -8.11 6.30 -23.19
N ILE A 30 -7.42 7.31 -23.67
CA ILE A 30 -7.48 8.69 -23.14
C ILE A 30 -8.91 9.24 -23.22
N ARG A 31 -9.65 8.96 -24.30
CA ARG A 31 -11.04 9.44 -24.45
C ARG A 31 -12.05 8.75 -23.54
N ASN A 32 -11.89 7.45 -23.32
CA ASN A 32 -12.94 6.62 -22.76
C ASN A 32 -12.71 6.23 -21.30
N ASP A 33 -11.48 6.33 -20.80
CA ASP A 33 -11.16 6.00 -19.40
C ASP A 33 -10.76 7.25 -18.60
N ARG A 34 -11.66 7.66 -17.70
CA ARG A 34 -11.47 8.83 -16.83
C ARG A 34 -10.28 8.68 -15.89
N ILE A 35 -9.93 7.44 -15.50
CA ILE A 35 -8.78 7.17 -14.64
C ILE A 35 -7.50 7.42 -15.43
N ILE A 36 -7.42 6.92 -16.67
CA ILE A 36 -6.28 7.17 -17.56
C ILE A 36 -6.14 8.67 -17.84
N TRP A 37 -7.25 9.37 -18.11
CA TRP A 37 -7.23 10.82 -18.31
C TRP A 37 -6.68 11.55 -17.09
N GLY A 38 -7.25 11.30 -15.90
CA GLY A 38 -6.82 11.97 -14.65
C GLY A 38 -5.40 11.63 -14.26
N ALA A 39 -4.98 10.37 -14.42
CA ALA A 39 -3.58 9.98 -14.17
C ALA A 39 -2.62 10.67 -15.15
N SER A 40 -3.02 10.85 -16.42
CA SER A 40 -2.23 11.59 -17.40
C SER A 40 -2.13 13.08 -17.07
N MET A 41 -3.16 13.68 -16.45
CA MET A 41 -3.08 15.06 -15.92
C MET A 41 -1.98 15.19 -14.87
N VAL A 42 -1.95 14.26 -13.90
CA VAL A 42 -0.91 14.27 -12.85
C VAL A 42 0.46 13.98 -13.45
N ASP A 43 0.56 13.02 -14.37
CA ASP A 43 1.83 12.67 -15.04
C ASP A 43 2.39 13.81 -15.91
N CYS A 44 1.53 14.67 -16.46
CA CYS A 44 1.92 15.84 -17.25
C CYS A 44 2.08 17.13 -16.41
N GLY A 45 1.82 17.08 -15.08
CA GLY A 45 1.92 18.24 -14.20
C GLY A 45 0.76 19.23 -14.30
N ASP A 46 -0.37 18.82 -14.88
CA ASP A 46 -1.60 19.62 -14.94
C ASP A 46 -2.47 19.47 -13.68
N ALA A 47 -2.09 18.55 -12.81
CA ALA A 47 -2.66 18.36 -11.47
C ALA A 47 -1.56 17.82 -10.53
N ASP A 48 -1.60 18.21 -9.25
CA ASP A 48 -0.62 17.82 -8.25
C ASP A 48 -0.87 16.42 -7.71
N ALA A 49 -2.13 16.01 -7.61
CA ALA A 49 -2.55 14.72 -7.08
C ALA A 49 -3.89 14.28 -7.69
N MET A 50 -4.26 13.02 -7.48
CA MET A 50 -5.54 12.48 -7.94
C MET A 50 -6.17 11.56 -6.90
N VAL A 51 -7.49 11.68 -6.72
CA VAL A 51 -8.32 10.66 -6.06
C VAL A 51 -9.34 10.14 -7.07
N THR A 52 -9.41 8.83 -7.22
CA THR A 52 -10.33 8.16 -8.15
C THR A 52 -11.06 6.99 -7.47
N GLY A 53 -11.93 6.28 -8.18
CA GLY A 53 -12.62 5.09 -7.66
C GLY A 53 -14.07 5.35 -7.29
N ASN A 54 -14.53 4.81 -6.17
CA ASN A 54 -15.88 4.87 -5.57
C ASN A 54 -17.00 4.14 -6.36
N ILE A 55 -16.98 4.14 -7.69
CA ILE A 55 -17.98 3.51 -8.57
C ILE A 55 -17.41 2.36 -9.40
N ARG A 56 -16.13 2.06 -9.28
CA ARG A 56 -15.40 1.03 -10.04
C ARG A 56 -14.67 0.10 -9.09
N HIS A 57 -14.53 -1.17 -9.44
CA HIS A 57 -13.73 -2.12 -8.67
C HIS A 57 -12.28 -1.64 -8.55
N TYR A 58 -11.71 -1.82 -7.38
CA TYR A 58 -10.35 -1.35 -7.06
C TYR A 58 -9.30 -1.93 -8.03
N ALA A 59 -9.35 -3.24 -8.29
CA ALA A 59 -8.44 -3.92 -9.22
C ALA A 59 -8.52 -3.34 -10.65
N ALA A 60 -9.73 -3.06 -11.16
CA ALA A 60 -9.90 -2.44 -12.46
C ALA A 60 -9.36 -0.99 -12.51
N SER A 61 -9.39 -0.28 -11.38
CA SER A 61 -8.79 1.04 -11.27
C SER A 61 -7.26 0.97 -11.30
N ILE A 62 -6.66 0.01 -10.60
CA ILE A 62 -5.22 -0.27 -10.65
C ILE A 62 -4.79 -0.64 -12.07
N GLU A 63 -5.53 -1.49 -12.75
CA GLU A 63 -5.22 -1.87 -14.14
C GLU A 63 -5.15 -0.65 -15.07
N SER A 64 -6.08 0.30 -14.92
CA SER A 64 -6.06 1.55 -15.70
C SER A 64 -4.87 2.43 -15.30
N LEU A 65 -4.56 2.58 -14.01
CA LEU A 65 -3.43 3.36 -13.51
C LEU A 65 -2.08 2.80 -14.00
N ASN A 66 -1.89 1.49 -13.98
CA ASN A 66 -0.65 0.83 -14.41
C ASN A 66 -0.32 1.03 -15.90
N LYS A 67 -1.28 1.49 -16.70
CA LYS A 67 -1.02 1.91 -18.08
C LYS A 67 -0.30 3.26 -18.15
N VAL A 68 -0.59 4.15 -17.19
CA VAL A 68 -0.06 5.51 -17.15
C VAL A 68 1.17 5.61 -16.24
N VAL A 69 1.08 5.07 -15.03
CA VAL A 69 2.08 5.27 -13.97
C VAL A 69 2.74 3.95 -13.61
N ASP A 70 4.07 3.95 -13.52
CA ASP A 70 4.83 2.80 -13.04
C ASP A 70 5.04 2.89 -11.52
N PRO A 71 5.27 1.75 -10.86
CA PRO A 71 5.79 1.74 -9.49
C PRO A 71 7.11 2.52 -9.41
N ARG A 72 7.41 3.07 -8.24
CA ARG A 72 8.73 3.66 -7.97
C ARG A 72 9.81 2.59 -8.12
N PRO A 73 11.01 2.96 -8.60
CA PRO A 73 12.12 2.02 -8.73
C PRO A 73 12.39 1.27 -7.41
N GLY A 74 12.41 -0.06 -7.49
CA GLY A 74 12.64 -0.93 -6.33
C GLY A 74 11.45 -1.13 -5.39
N GLU A 75 10.31 -0.48 -5.62
CA GLU A 75 9.07 -0.64 -4.86
C GLU A 75 8.05 -1.50 -5.64
N ILE A 76 7.06 -1.99 -4.91
CA ILE A 76 5.88 -2.63 -5.48
C ILE A 76 4.63 -1.88 -5.04
N LEU A 77 3.56 -2.02 -5.82
CA LEU A 77 2.25 -1.49 -5.42
C LEU A 77 1.64 -2.36 -4.34
N PHE A 78 1.10 -1.74 -3.30
CA PHE A 78 0.32 -2.43 -2.28
C PHE A 78 -0.64 -1.47 -1.58
N GLY A 79 -1.65 -2.05 -0.92
CA GLY A 79 -2.62 -1.32 -0.11
C GLY A 79 -2.21 -1.28 1.36
N LEU A 80 -2.11 -0.08 1.96
CA LEU A 80 -1.85 0.12 3.38
C LEU A 80 -3.08 0.69 4.06
N ASN A 81 -3.63 0.00 5.03
CA ASN A 81 -4.69 0.53 5.88
C ASN A 81 -4.13 1.01 7.22
N MET A 82 -4.56 2.21 7.63
CA MET A 82 -4.35 2.73 8.97
C MET A 82 -5.61 2.47 9.80
N LEU A 83 -5.50 1.59 10.78
CA LEU A 83 -6.57 1.20 11.69
C LEU A 83 -6.44 2.03 12.97
N ILE A 84 -7.42 2.88 13.23
CA ILE A 84 -7.43 3.79 14.38
C ILE A 84 -8.42 3.26 15.41
N THR A 85 -7.90 2.98 16.60
CA THR A 85 -8.69 2.62 17.78
C THR A 85 -8.46 3.64 18.89
N PRO A 86 -9.31 3.68 19.95
CA PRO A 86 -9.09 4.58 21.08
C PRO A 86 -7.74 4.39 21.81
N LYS A 87 -7.13 3.21 21.67
CA LYS A 87 -5.89 2.86 22.38
C LYS A 87 -4.63 2.99 21.53
N LYS A 88 -4.73 2.74 20.22
CA LYS A 88 -3.57 2.73 19.33
C LYS A 88 -3.97 2.83 17.86
N THR A 89 -3.01 3.29 17.05
CA THR A 89 -3.06 3.23 15.60
C THR A 89 -2.19 2.08 15.12
N ILE A 90 -2.72 1.28 14.17
CA ILE A 90 -2.06 0.10 13.60
C ILE A 90 -2.08 0.22 12.09
N PHE A 91 -0.96 -0.05 11.45
CA PHE A 91 -0.85 -0.16 9.99
C PHE A 91 -0.94 -1.63 9.58
N ILE A 92 -1.73 -1.93 8.55
CA ILE A 92 -1.93 -3.30 8.03
C ILE A 92 -1.65 -3.31 6.53
N ALA A 93 -0.78 -4.19 6.06
CA ALA A 93 -0.39 -4.36 4.65
C ALA A 93 -0.14 -5.85 4.30
N ASP A 94 -0.34 -6.30 3.06
CA ASP A 94 -1.03 -5.66 1.95
C ASP A 94 -2.53 -5.93 2.05
N THR A 95 -3.34 -4.91 1.85
CA THR A 95 -4.80 -5.06 2.01
C THR A 95 -5.55 -5.03 0.68
N GLN A 96 -4.83 -4.92 -0.50
CA GLN A 96 -5.58 -4.61 -1.73
C GLN A 96 -4.97 -5.08 -3.06
N VAL A 97 -3.70 -5.45 -3.14
CA VAL A 97 -3.03 -5.62 -4.44
C VAL A 97 -2.44 -7.02 -4.66
N ASN A 98 -1.62 -7.50 -3.74
CA ASN A 98 -0.84 -8.72 -3.96
C ASN A 98 -1.51 -9.93 -3.30
N ASP A 99 -2.06 -10.83 -4.09
CA ASP A 99 -2.80 -12.02 -3.59
C ASP A 99 -1.91 -12.90 -2.69
N PHE A 100 -0.73 -13.27 -3.19
CA PHE A 100 0.28 -14.07 -2.49
C PHE A 100 1.65 -13.46 -2.68
N PRO A 101 2.04 -12.47 -1.86
CA PRO A 101 3.33 -11.83 -1.97
C PRO A 101 4.47 -12.80 -1.68
N SER A 102 5.53 -12.74 -2.49
CA SER A 102 6.77 -13.49 -2.24
C SER A 102 7.48 -12.96 -0.99
N ALA A 103 8.51 -13.65 -0.54
CA ALA A 103 9.36 -13.20 0.56
C ALA A 103 9.99 -11.82 0.28
N ASP A 104 10.47 -11.59 -0.93
CA ASP A 104 11.03 -10.29 -1.35
C ASP A 104 9.95 -9.20 -1.39
N ASP A 105 8.74 -9.53 -1.84
CA ASP A 105 7.61 -8.59 -1.82
C ASP A 105 7.21 -8.19 -0.40
N LEU A 106 7.14 -9.16 0.53
CA LEU A 106 6.87 -8.87 1.95
C LEU A 106 7.93 -7.95 2.56
N VAL A 107 9.20 -8.12 2.20
CA VAL A 107 10.28 -7.21 2.60
C VAL A 107 10.04 -5.81 2.04
N LYS A 108 9.76 -5.66 0.75
CA LYS A 108 9.46 -4.36 0.12
C LYS A 108 8.24 -3.69 0.74
N ILE A 109 7.17 -4.45 0.98
CA ILE A 109 5.96 -3.98 1.67
C ILE A 109 6.31 -3.46 3.07
N SER A 110 7.11 -4.22 3.84
CA SER A 110 7.49 -3.83 5.19
C SER A 110 8.30 -2.52 5.21
N LEU A 111 9.32 -2.40 4.35
CA LEU A 111 10.15 -1.20 4.25
C LEU A 111 9.34 0.04 3.86
N SER A 112 8.43 -0.10 2.90
CA SER A 112 7.57 1.00 2.47
C SER A 112 6.51 1.36 3.51
N SER A 113 5.96 0.37 4.24
CA SER A 113 5.05 0.61 5.37
C SER A 113 5.74 1.36 6.52
N VAL A 114 6.98 1.01 6.83
CA VAL A 114 7.82 1.72 7.81
C VAL A 114 8.02 3.18 7.41
N ARG A 115 8.35 3.44 6.14
CA ARG A 115 8.52 4.80 5.65
C ARG A 115 7.23 5.62 5.82
N VAL A 116 6.08 5.04 5.49
CA VAL A 116 4.79 5.72 5.67
C VAL A 116 4.48 5.96 7.14
N ALA A 117 4.68 4.97 8.02
CA ALA A 117 4.47 5.14 9.46
C ALA A 117 5.34 6.28 10.04
N LYS A 118 6.61 6.35 9.64
CA LYS A 118 7.52 7.46 10.03
C LYS A 118 7.02 8.82 9.53
N LEU A 119 6.47 8.91 8.32
CA LEU A 119 5.89 10.15 7.79
C LEU A 119 4.71 10.64 8.62
N PHE A 120 3.94 9.73 9.19
CA PHE A 120 2.85 10.04 10.14
C PHE A 120 3.33 10.21 11.60
N GLY A 121 4.64 10.22 11.86
CA GLY A 121 5.21 10.46 13.18
C GLY A 121 5.21 9.24 14.11
N PHE A 122 5.02 8.03 13.59
CA PHE A 122 5.06 6.80 14.39
C PHE A 122 6.44 6.18 14.39
N GLU A 123 6.88 5.69 15.56
CA GLU A 123 8.04 4.82 15.68
C GLU A 123 7.64 3.41 15.20
N PRO A 124 8.27 2.87 14.13
CA PRO A 124 7.82 1.62 13.53
C PRO A 124 8.24 0.39 14.33
N LYS A 125 7.30 -0.51 14.56
CA LYS A 125 7.50 -1.83 15.17
C LYS A 125 6.74 -2.86 14.32
N VAL A 126 7.50 -3.62 13.51
CA VAL A 126 6.96 -4.46 12.46
C VAL A 126 6.79 -5.90 12.91
N ALA A 127 5.57 -6.42 12.86
CA ALA A 127 5.29 -7.83 13.06
C ALA A 127 4.89 -8.50 11.73
N PHE A 128 5.59 -9.56 11.35
CA PHE A 128 5.19 -10.43 10.28
C PHE A 128 4.19 -11.46 10.80
N LEU A 129 2.95 -11.41 10.31
CA LEU A 129 1.87 -12.22 10.84
C LEU A 129 1.74 -13.59 10.16
N SER A 130 1.31 -14.55 10.97
CA SER A 130 0.95 -15.89 10.53
C SER A 130 -0.07 -16.51 11.49
N HIS A 131 -0.59 -17.70 11.13
CA HIS A 131 -1.34 -18.56 12.06
C HIS A 131 -0.41 -19.31 13.03
N SER A 132 0.89 -19.32 12.80
CA SER A 132 1.94 -19.88 13.66
C SER A 132 2.67 -18.79 14.42
N THR A 133 3.38 -19.16 15.50
CA THR A 133 4.23 -18.26 16.25
C THR A 133 5.60 -18.89 16.42
N PHE A 134 6.65 -18.22 15.90
CA PHE A 134 8.05 -18.66 15.96
C PHE A 134 8.26 -20.11 15.55
N GLY A 135 7.66 -20.52 14.41
CA GLY A 135 7.78 -21.85 13.82
C GLY A 135 6.86 -22.92 14.43
N LYS A 136 5.90 -22.56 15.30
CA LYS A 136 4.95 -23.50 15.88
C LYS A 136 3.49 -23.10 15.60
N PRO A 137 2.67 -23.95 14.93
CA PRO A 137 3.05 -25.16 14.18
C PRO A 137 3.84 -24.84 12.91
N LEU A 138 4.78 -25.71 12.53
CA LEU A 138 5.52 -25.53 11.27
C LEU A 138 4.61 -25.81 10.08
N SER A 139 4.52 -24.85 9.15
CA SER A 139 3.74 -24.96 7.93
C SER A 139 4.55 -24.57 6.69
N ARG A 140 4.35 -25.30 5.59
CA ARG A 140 4.92 -24.94 4.29
C ARG A 140 4.31 -23.67 3.73
N ASN A 141 3.01 -23.43 4.02
CA ASN A 141 2.26 -22.28 3.50
C ASN A 141 2.70 -20.94 4.10
N THR A 142 3.45 -20.95 5.20
CA THR A 142 4.00 -19.75 5.85
C THR A 142 5.51 -19.61 5.67
N LYS A 143 6.12 -20.46 4.84
CA LYS A 143 7.56 -20.42 4.59
C LYS A 143 8.00 -19.06 4.04
N HIS A 144 7.25 -18.48 3.11
CA HIS A 144 7.56 -17.16 2.53
C HIS A 144 7.61 -16.04 3.58
N VAL A 145 6.82 -16.12 4.66
CA VAL A 145 6.86 -15.16 5.76
C VAL A 145 8.17 -15.29 6.54
N ARG A 146 8.59 -16.53 6.87
CA ARG A 146 9.87 -16.76 7.55
C ARG A 146 11.06 -16.37 6.67
N ASP A 147 11.00 -16.72 5.40
CA ASP A 147 12.03 -16.34 4.42
C ASP A 147 12.15 -14.79 4.31
N ALA A 148 11.03 -14.07 4.38
CA ALA A 148 11.03 -12.60 4.39
C ALA A 148 11.74 -12.03 5.63
N ILE A 149 11.52 -12.61 6.79
CA ILE A 149 12.18 -12.19 8.03
C ILE A 149 13.69 -12.42 7.94
N GLU A 150 14.12 -13.60 7.45
CA GLU A 150 15.54 -13.89 7.25
C GLU A 150 16.18 -12.95 6.21
N LEU A 151 15.48 -12.65 5.11
CA LEU A 151 15.92 -11.64 4.14
C LEU A 151 16.04 -10.25 4.76
N LEU A 152 15.09 -9.86 5.60
CA LEU A 152 15.12 -8.55 6.25
C LEU A 152 16.27 -8.45 7.27
N LYS A 153 16.62 -9.53 7.96
CA LYS A 153 17.79 -9.59 8.86
C LYS A 153 19.12 -9.32 8.14
N THR A 154 19.22 -9.66 6.84
CA THR A 154 20.41 -9.36 6.04
C THR A 154 20.54 -7.88 5.69
N LYS A 155 19.47 -7.12 5.80
CA LYS A 155 19.44 -5.69 5.52
C LYS A 155 19.72 -4.90 6.81
N LYS A 156 20.53 -3.84 6.69
CA LYS A 156 20.71 -2.88 7.80
C LYS A 156 19.49 -1.98 7.87
N VAL A 157 18.57 -2.30 8.78
CA VAL A 157 17.34 -1.51 9.02
C VAL A 157 17.42 -0.82 10.39
N ASP A 158 16.74 0.31 10.51
CA ASP A 158 16.75 1.19 11.70
C ASP A 158 15.43 1.10 12.49
N PHE A 159 14.77 -0.06 12.45
CA PHE A 159 13.52 -0.32 13.17
C PHE A 159 13.48 -1.76 13.70
N ASP A 160 12.68 -1.96 14.75
CA ASP A 160 12.46 -3.28 15.32
C ASP A 160 11.45 -4.07 14.47
N PHE A 161 11.77 -5.33 14.18
CA PHE A 161 10.89 -6.27 13.50
C PHE A 161 11.07 -7.68 14.02
N ASP A 162 10.03 -8.51 13.93
CA ASP A 162 10.09 -9.92 14.29
C ASP A 162 8.89 -10.69 13.71
N GLY A 163 8.89 -11.99 13.89
CA GLY A 163 7.84 -12.94 13.48
C GLY A 163 8.46 -14.30 13.12
N GLU A 164 7.71 -15.20 12.51
CA GLU A 164 6.25 -15.07 12.31
C GLU A 164 5.54 -15.16 13.66
N MET A 165 4.45 -14.44 13.81
CA MET A 165 3.66 -14.52 15.04
C MET A 165 2.14 -14.32 14.78
N GLN A 166 1.33 -14.80 15.70
CA GLN A 166 -0.11 -14.57 15.67
C GLN A 166 -0.44 -13.12 16.08
N PRO A 167 -1.60 -12.57 15.62
CA PRO A 167 -1.97 -11.18 15.90
C PRO A 167 -2.10 -10.85 17.40
N ASP A 168 -2.57 -11.78 18.21
CA ASP A 168 -2.69 -11.61 19.67
C ASP A 168 -1.31 -11.50 20.31
N VAL A 169 -0.34 -12.30 19.86
CA VAL A 169 1.06 -12.21 20.34
C VAL A 169 1.68 -10.87 19.95
N ALA A 170 1.47 -10.40 18.71
CA ALA A 170 1.98 -9.13 18.24
C ALA A 170 1.41 -7.93 19.01
N LEU A 171 0.14 -8.01 19.44
CA LEU A 171 -0.62 -6.86 19.93
C LEU A 171 -0.90 -6.84 21.43
N ASN A 172 -0.78 -7.98 22.12
CA ASN A 172 -1.10 -8.09 23.54
C ASN A 172 0.16 -8.19 24.41
N PRO A 173 0.43 -7.20 25.29
CA PRO A 173 1.60 -7.17 26.15
C PRO A 173 1.75 -8.37 27.11
N LYS A 174 0.68 -9.10 27.38
CA LYS A 174 0.71 -10.30 28.25
C LYS A 174 1.67 -11.39 27.76
N TYR A 175 1.91 -11.44 26.43
CA TYR A 175 2.82 -12.45 25.85
C TYR A 175 4.31 -12.10 25.99
N LYS A 176 4.67 -10.93 26.53
CA LYS A 176 6.08 -10.55 26.73
C LYS A 176 6.84 -11.51 27.65
N GLU A 177 6.16 -12.02 28.67
CA GLU A 177 6.74 -13.01 29.58
C GLU A 177 6.95 -14.37 28.90
N THR A 178 6.07 -14.72 27.95
CA THR A 178 6.16 -15.97 27.18
C THR A 178 7.29 -15.91 26.14
N TYR A 179 7.51 -14.73 25.53
CA TYR A 179 8.49 -14.52 24.46
C TYR A 179 9.45 -13.37 24.77
N PRO A 180 10.27 -13.47 25.84
CA PRO A 180 11.10 -12.35 26.31
C PRO A 180 12.23 -11.97 25.33
N PHE A 181 12.58 -12.85 24.40
CA PHE A 181 13.60 -12.62 23.36
C PHE A 181 13.15 -11.65 22.26
N SER A 182 11.82 -11.43 22.11
CA SER A 182 11.27 -10.56 21.06
C SER A 182 10.92 -9.17 21.59
N LYS A 183 11.44 -8.13 20.94
CA LYS A 183 11.13 -6.73 21.27
C LYS A 183 9.76 -6.29 20.76
N ILE A 184 9.17 -7.04 19.82
CA ILE A 184 7.93 -6.67 19.10
C ILE A 184 6.69 -7.17 19.82
N VAL A 185 6.77 -8.29 20.52
CA VAL A 185 5.60 -8.90 21.19
C VAL A 185 4.85 -7.89 22.05
N GLY A 186 3.55 -7.75 21.79
CA GLY A 186 2.63 -6.84 22.46
C GLY A 186 2.76 -5.35 22.08
N ASN A 187 3.74 -4.98 21.28
CA ASN A 187 4.05 -3.58 20.93
C ASN A 187 3.98 -3.27 19.44
N ALA A 188 3.68 -4.24 18.59
CA ALA A 188 3.62 -4.03 17.15
C ALA A 188 2.61 -2.94 16.78
N ASN A 189 2.96 -2.12 15.80
CA ASN A 189 2.08 -1.12 15.20
C ASN A 189 2.04 -1.20 13.67
N ILE A 190 2.90 -2.03 13.05
CA ILE A 190 2.83 -2.36 11.62
C ILE A 190 2.70 -3.88 11.51
N LEU A 191 1.61 -4.33 10.88
CA LEU A 191 1.29 -5.74 10.70
C LEU A 191 1.42 -6.10 9.22
N ILE A 192 2.40 -6.93 8.90
CA ILE A 192 2.61 -7.46 7.55
C ILE A 192 1.87 -8.79 7.45
N MET A 193 0.85 -8.81 6.61
CA MET A 193 -0.03 -9.95 6.43
C MET A 193 0.55 -10.95 5.43
N PRO A 194 0.34 -12.26 5.63
CA PRO A 194 0.94 -13.29 4.78
C PRO A 194 0.34 -13.32 3.36
N ALA A 195 -0.88 -12.80 3.19
CA ALA A 195 -1.59 -12.80 1.92
C ALA A 195 -2.76 -11.81 1.95
N LEU A 196 -3.21 -11.37 0.77
CA LEU A 196 -4.29 -10.40 0.58
C LEU A 196 -5.59 -10.82 1.28
N HIS A 197 -6.00 -12.08 1.13
CA HIS A 197 -7.27 -12.56 1.71
C HIS A 197 -7.28 -12.45 3.24
N SER A 198 -6.17 -12.76 3.92
CA SER A 198 -6.07 -12.60 5.37
C SER A 198 -6.14 -11.12 5.79
N ALA A 199 -5.46 -10.25 5.07
CA ALA A 199 -5.48 -8.81 5.31
C ALA A 199 -6.86 -8.20 5.08
N ALA A 200 -7.47 -8.50 3.93
CA ALA A 200 -8.77 -7.94 3.54
C ALA A 200 -9.90 -8.40 4.46
N ILE A 201 -9.93 -9.68 4.85
CA ILE A 201 -10.93 -10.22 5.77
C ILE A 201 -10.76 -9.61 7.16
N SER A 202 -9.55 -9.66 7.73
CA SER A 202 -9.27 -9.14 9.07
C SER A 202 -9.60 -7.66 9.19
N THR A 203 -9.19 -6.85 8.21
CA THR A 203 -9.46 -5.41 8.19
C THR A 203 -10.97 -5.11 8.17
N LYS A 204 -11.73 -5.83 7.34
CA LYS A 204 -13.19 -5.66 7.27
C LYS A 204 -13.90 -6.12 8.54
N LEU A 205 -13.47 -7.22 9.14
CA LEU A 205 -14.00 -7.67 10.44
C LEU A 205 -13.74 -6.64 11.54
N MET A 206 -12.54 -6.09 11.62
CA MET A 206 -12.19 -5.04 12.58
C MET A 206 -13.01 -3.76 12.38
N LYS A 207 -13.30 -3.37 11.13
CA LYS A 207 -14.19 -2.24 10.81
C LYS A 207 -15.63 -2.53 11.25
N THR A 208 -16.14 -3.70 10.90
CA THR A 208 -17.58 -4.02 11.04
C THR A 208 -17.96 -4.38 12.47
N ILE A 209 -17.16 -5.19 13.15
CA ILE A 209 -17.45 -5.71 14.50
C ILE A 209 -16.67 -4.94 15.56
N GLY A 210 -15.40 -4.60 15.28
CA GLY A 210 -14.51 -3.96 16.23
C GLY A 210 -14.69 -2.44 16.35
N GLY A 211 -15.54 -1.83 15.54
CA GLY A 211 -15.79 -0.38 15.56
C GLY A 211 -14.57 0.49 15.25
N ALA A 212 -13.52 -0.10 14.67
CA ALA A 212 -12.32 0.65 14.32
C ALA A 212 -12.56 1.59 13.14
N LYS A 213 -12.02 2.80 13.22
CA LYS A 213 -11.95 3.71 12.06
C LYS A 213 -10.78 3.29 11.18
N ILE A 214 -11.03 3.22 9.87
CA ILE A 214 -10.00 2.86 8.89
C ILE A 214 -9.79 4.03 7.94
N ILE A 215 -8.54 4.45 7.80
CA ILE A 215 -8.09 5.33 6.72
C ILE A 215 -7.37 4.46 5.70
N GLY A 216 -7.81 4.51 4.46
CA GLY A 216 -7.26 3.69 3.39
C GLY A 216 -8.30 2.80 2.69
N PRO A 217 -7.84 1.87 1.83
CA PRO A 217 -6.42 1.56 1.59
C PRO A 217 -5.67 2.72 0.92
N LEU A 218 -4.51 3.08 1.48
CA LEU A 218 -3.58 4.00 0.85
C LEU A 218 -2.81 3.22 -0.22
N LEU A 219 -2.74 3.74 -1.43
CA LEU A 219 -2.02 3.10 -2.55
C LEU A 219 -0.54 3.48 -2.48
N ILE A 220 0.27 2.59 -1.96
CA ILE A 220 1.70 2.82 -1.74
C ILE A 220 2.51 2.20 -2.89
N GLY A 221 3.66 2.80 -3.18
CA GLY A 221 4.61 2.32 -4.20
C GLY A 221 4.42 2.94 -5.58
N LEU A 222 3.35 3.70 -5.82
CA LEU A 222 3.13 4.38 -7.10
C LEU A 222 4.08 5.58 -7.27
N GLY A 223 4.50 5.84 -8.51
CA GLY A 223 5.40 6.95 -8.81
C GLY A 223 4.77 8.34 -8.64
N LEU A 224 3.44 8.43 -8.69
CA LEU A 224 2.66 9.67 -8.58
C LEU A 224 1.71 9.63 -7.37
N PRO A 225 1.29 10.78 -6.82
CA PRO A 225 0.38 10.87 -5.68
C PRO A 225 -1.08 10.63 -6.12
N ILE A 226 -1.43 9.37 -6.26
CA ILE A 226 -2.76 8.93 -6.69
C ILE A 226 -3.34 7.95 -5.68
N GLU A 227 -4.56 8.21 -5.23
CA GLU A 227 -5.30 7.34 -4.33
C GLU A 227 -6.57 6.79 -4.99
N ILE A 228 -6.96 5.57 -4.60
CA ILE A 228 -8.17 4.92 -5.09
C ILE A 228 -9.16 4.73 -3.94
N ALA A 229 -10.30 5.39 -4.01
CA ALA A 229 -11.40 5.17 -3.09
C ALA A 229 -12.09 3.82 -3.38
N PRO A 230 -12.21 2.92 -2.40
CA PRO A 230 -12.99 1.70 -2.54
C PRO A 230 -14.45 1.97 -2.93
N LEU A 231 -15.12 0.93 -3.45
CA LEU A 231 -16.55 1.01 -3.75
C LEU A 231 -17.36 1.45 -2.52
N ARG A 232 -18.26 2.40 -2.72
CA ARG A 232 -19.15 2.95 -1.67
C ARG A 232 -18.39 3.62 -0.51
N SER A 233 -17.24 4.22 -0.79
CA SER A 233 -16.56 5.08 0.18
C SER A 233 -17.44 6.24 0.60
N SER A 234 -17.44 6.56 1.88
CA SER A 234 -18.12 7.75 2.41
C SER A 234 -17.38 9.04 2.01
N SER A 235 -18.04 10.17 2.16
CA SER A 235 -17.41 11.49 1.95
C SER A 235 -16.16 11.67 2.83
N ASN A 236 -16.19 11.18 4.06
CA ASN A 236 -15.03 11.22 4.96
C ASN A 236 -13.88 10.32 4.48
N ASP A 237 -14.18 9.12 3.95
CA ASP A 237 -13.15 8.25 3.39
C ASP A 237 -12.45 8.95 2.20
N ILE A 238 -13.22 9.59 1.31
CA ILE A 238 -12.69 10.32 0.15
C ILE A 238 -11.88 11.53 0.61
N LEU A 239 -12.35 12.29 1.60
CA LEU A 239 -11.62 13.43 2.17
C LEU A 239 -10.28 13.00 2.78
N ASN A 240 -10.26 11.88 3.51
CA ASN A 240 -9.03 11.35 4.07
C ASN A 240 -8.02 10.96 2.97
N LEU A 241 -8.48 10.27 1.91
CA LEU A 241 -7.63 9.92 0.78
C LEU A 241 -7.11 11.16 0.03
N ALA A 242 -7.95 12.18 -0.14
CA ALA A 242 -7.54 13.44 -0.76
C ALA A 242 -6.48 14.17 0.08
N SER A 243 -6.63 14.17 1.40
CA SER A 243 -5.63 14.75 2.31
C SER A 243 -4.29 14.02 2.24
N VAL A 244 -4.32 12.69 2.15
CA VAL A 244 -3.09 11.89 2.00
C VAL A 244 -2.45 12.10 0.63
N ALA A 245 -3.24 12.17 -0.46
CA ALA A 245 -2.73 12.43 -1.80
C ALA A 245 -2.07 13.81 -1.88
N ALA A 246 -2.70 14.86 -1.32
CA ALA A 246 -2.14 16.21 -1.26
C ALA A 246 -0.84 16.25 -0.45
N TYR A 247 -0.80 15.63 0.72
CA TYR A 247 0.42 15.53 1.54
C TYR A 247 1.56 14.80 0.82
N SER A 248 1.21 13.73 0.08
CA SER A 248 2.19 12.99 -0.74
C SER A 248 2.75 13.85 -1.88
N ALA A 249 1.94 14.71 -2.49
CA ALA A 249 2.37 15.65 -3.53
C ALA A 249 3.38 16.67 -2.98
N GLU A 250 3.11 17.27 -1.81
CA GLU A 250 4.03 18.21 -1.15
C GLU A 250 5.41 17.58 -0.88
N ILE A 251 5.43 16.32 -0.40
CA ILE A 251 6.69 15.62 -0.12
C ILE A 251 7.48 15.34 -1.39
N ILE A 252 6.81 15.02 -2.49
CA ILE A 252 7.43 14.77 -3.79
C ILE A 252 8.02 16.08 -4.33
N ASP A 253 7.27 17.17 -4.29
CA ASP A 253 7.71 18.49 -4.72
C ASP A 253 8.91 19.00 -3.91
N TYR A 254 8.88 18.82 -2.58
CA TYR A 254 9.99 19.20 -1.71
C TYR A 254 11.29 18.44 -2.04
N LYS A 255 11.18 17.15 -2.39
CA LYS A 255 12.35 16.34 -2.78
C LYS A 255 12.90 16.76 -4.14
N ASN A 256 12.02 17.04 -5.11
CA ASN A 256 12.43 17.47 -6.46
C ASN A 256 13.09 18.85 -6.46
N LYS A 257 12.75 19.72 -5.53
CA LYS A 257 13.38 21.05 -5.37
C LYS A 257 14.75 21.01 -4.66
N LYS A 258 15.09 19.88 -4.01
CA LYS A 258 16.38 19.70 -3.31
C LYS A 258 17.44 18.93 -4.11
N ASN A 259 17.06 18.31 -5.22
CA ASN A 259 17.94 17.63 -6.18
C ASN A 259 18.15 18.51 -7.42
#